data_91c2b98250bd270f0392a64cbcde0b2d
#
_entry.id   91c2b98250bd270f0392a64cbcde0b2d
#
_cell.length_a   1.000
_cell.length_b   1.000
_cell.length_c   1.000
_cell.angle_alpha   90.00
_cell.angle_beta   90.00
_cell.angle_gamma   90.00
#
_symmetry.space_group_name_H-M   'P 1'
#
loop_
_entity.id
_entity.type
_entity.pdbx_description
1 polymer ?
#
loop_
_entity_poly.entity_id
_entity_poly.type
_entity_poly.pdbx_seq_one_letter_code
_entity_poly.pdbx_strand_id
1 'polypeptide(L)'
;MENKYDALRLKNQLCFPIYLCSKELIRKYTPMLDELNLTYTQYVVMMYFWEMKTSNVKDLGKALLLDSSTLTPLLKKLENKGYITRVRSTVDERNLLLSITKEGENLKDKALVIPKKMGMCLDLNEEEAKTLYSLVYKVLASVEKEEKNVNNWSK
;
A
#
# COMPACT_ATOMS: atom_id res chain seq x y z
N MET A 1 26.92 24.82 -24.12
CA MET A 1 27.47 24.37 -22.81
C MET A 1 26.33 23.77 -22.01
N GLU A 2 26.43 22.50 -21.67
CA GLU A 2 25.47 21.90 -20.73
C GLU A 2 25.59 22.60 -19.37
N ASN A 3 24.47 23.06 -18.85
CA ASN A 3 24.44 23.71 -17.56
C ASN A 3 24.70 22.62 -16.50
N LYS A 4 25.75 22.75 -15.68
CA LYS A 4 26.13 21.77 -14.64
C LYS A 4 24.98 21.44 -13.65
N TYR A 5 23.93 22.25 -13.64
CA TYR A 5 22.73 22.06 -12.80
C TYR A 5 21.57 21.42 -13.56
N ASP A 6 21.73 21.00 -14.81
CA ASP A 6 20.63 20.39 -15.58
C ASP A 6 20.10 19.11 -14.92
N ALA A 7 20.97 18.35 -14.26
CA ALA A 7 20.57 17.18 -13.51
C ALA A 7 19.61 17.49 -12.34
N LEU A 8 19.59 18.71 -11.81
CA LEU A 8 18.72 19.14 -10.70
C LEU A 8 17.36 19.69 -11.16
N ARG A 9 17.14 19.83 -12.45
CA ARG A 9 15.85 20.31 -12.98
C ARG A 9 14.77 19.24 -12.79
N LEU A 10 13.60 19.62 -12.28
CA LEU A 10 12.46 18.71 -12.05
C LEU A 10 12.09 17.89 -13.30
N LYS A 11 12.13 18.51 -14.49
CA LYS A 11 11.84 17.84 -15.76
C LYS A 11 12.80 16.69 -16.10
N ASN A 12 13.99 16.67 -15.48
CA ASN A 12 15.01 15.63 -15.68
C ASN A 12 15.00 14.56 -14.57
N GLN A 13 14.05 14.66 -13.60
CA GLN A 13 13.92 13.75 -12.48
C GLN A 13 12.82 12.71 -12.73
N LEU A 14 13.16 11.44 -12.94
CA LEU A 14 12.18 10.37 -13.10
C LEU A 14 11.32 10.16 -11.83
N CYS A 15 11.91 10.30 -10.65
CA CYS A 15 11.19 10.10 -9.39
C CYS A 15 10.08 11.14 -9.17
N PHE A 16 10.21 12.34 -9.74
CA PHE A 16 9.22 13.39 -9.55
C PHE A 16 7.85 13.06 -10.18
N PRO A 17 7.73 12.67 -11.46
CA PRO A 17 6.45 12.23 -12.01
C PRO A 17 5.88 10.98 -11.32
N ILE A 18 6.72 10.05 -10.85
CA ILE A 18 6.26 8.90 -10.05
C ILE A 18 5.61 9.38 -8.74
N TYR A 19 6.25 10.30 -8.03
CA TYR A 19 5.69 10.90 -6.81
C TYR A 19 4.37 11.61 -7.08
N LEU A 20 4.30 12.46 -8.11
CA LEU A 20 3.06 13.17 -8.47
C LEU A 20 1.95 12.20 -8.84
N CYS A 21 2.26 11.18 -9.64
CA CYS A 21 1.32 10.15 -10.05
C CYS A 21 0.74 9.42 -8.82
N SER A 22 1.60 8.95 -7.91
CA SER A 22 1.18 8.30 -6.66
C SER A 22 0.26 9.19 -5.82
N LYS A 23 0.63 10.45 -5.62
CA LYS A 23 -0.15 11.42 -4.85
C LYS A 23 -1.53 11.65 -5.47
N GLU A 24 -1.59 11.89 -6.79
CA GLU A 24 -2.85 12.18 -7.48
C GLU A 24 -3.75 10.95 -7.57
N LEU A 25 -3.19 9.75 -7.74
CA LEU A 25 -3.96 8.50 -7.69
C LEU A 25 -4.60 8.31 -6.31
N ILE A 26 -3.84 8.48 -5.22
CA ILE A 26 -4.40 8.37 -3.86
C ILE A 26 -5.53 9.39 -3.66
N ARG A 27 -5.37 10.61 -4.16
CA ARG A 27 -6.43 11.63 -4.10
C ARG A 27 -7.70 11.22 -4.85
N LYS A 28 -7.56 10.52 -5.98
CA LYS A 28 -8.70 9.99 -6.76
C LYS A 28 -9.44 8.86 -6.04
N TYR A 29 -8.73 8.07 -5.21
CA TYR A 29 -9.39 7.06 -4.37
C TYR A 29 -10.25 7.66 -3.26
N THR A 30 -9.89 8.84 -2.73
CA THR A 30 -10.50 9.43 -1.52
C THR A 30 -12.04 9.41 -1.55
N PRO A 31 -12.75 9.98 -2.54
CA PRO A 31 -14.20 10.03 -2.51
C PRO A 31 -14.88 8.65 -2.50
N MET A 32 -14.26 7.64 -3.11
CA MET A 32 -14.77 6.27 -3.10
C MET A 32 -14.50 5.56 -1.77
N LEU A 33 -13.38 5.87 -1.13
CA LEU A 33 -12.98 5.28 0.14
C LEU A 33 -13.69 5.94 1.32
N ASP A 34 -14.11 7.19 1.22
CA ASP A 34 -14.93 7.87 2.22
C ASP A 34 -16.27 7.15 2.40
N GLU A 35 -16.88 6.61 1.32
CA GLU A 35 -18.08 5.78 1.38
C GLU A 35 -17.88 4.49 2.20
N LEU A 36 -16.64 3.99 2.28
CA LEU A 36 -16.25 2.83 3.06
C LEU A 36 -15.69 3.20 4.44
N ASN A 37 -15.60 4.50 4.73
CA ASN A 37 -14.93 5.02 5.93
C ASN A 37 -13.48 4.52 6.02
N LEU A 38 -12.72 4.55 4.91
CA LEU A 38 -11.34 4.09 4.83
C LEU A 38 -10.42 5.17 4.26
N THR A 39 -9.20 5.28 4.80
CA THR A 39 -8.09 5.92 4.09
C THR A 39 -7.50 4.96 3.08
N TYR A 40 -6.69 5.45 2.11
CA TYR A 40 -6.05 4.59 1.11
C TYR A 40 -5.19 3.49 1.75
N THR A 41 -4.38 3.81 2.75
CA THR A 41 -3.55 2.81 3.43
C THR A 41 -4.40 1.79 4.20
N GLN A 42 -5.51 2.21 4.80
CA GLN A 42 -6.47 1.28 5.42
C GLN A 42 -7.12 0.36 4.38
N TYR A 43 -7.46 0.88 3.21
CA TYR A 43 -8.00 0.08 2.11
C TYR A 43 -7.01 -0.97 1.62
N VAL A 44 -5.72 -0.62 1.47
CA VAL A 44 -4.65 -1.56 1.10
C VAL A 44 -4.53 -2.69 2.15
N VAL A 45 -4.59 -2.36 3.44
CA VAL A 45 -4.61 -3.34 4.52
C VAL A 45 -5.86 -4.22 4.47
N MET A 46 -7.03 -3.65 4.17
CA MET A 46 -8.27 -4.43 4.01
C MET A 46 -8.20 -5.36 2.80
N MET A 47 -7.63 -4.93 1.65
CA MET A 47 -7.39 -5.81 0.49
C MET A 47 -6.54 -7.02 0.88
N TYR A 48 -5.47 -6.82 1.64
CA TYR A 48 -4.67 -7.92 2.18
C TYR A 48 -5.50 -8.88 3.04
N PHE A 49 -6.34 -8.37 3.95
CA PHE A 49 -7.20 -9.22 4.78
C PHE A 49 -8.34 -9.88 4.03
N TRP A 50 -8.87 -9.29 2.97
CA TRP A 50 -9.85 -9.96 2.10
C TRP A 50 -9.28 -11.20 1.41
N GLU A 51 -7.98 -11.23 1.20
CA GLU A 51 -7.27 -12.37 0.64
C GLU A 51 -6.82 -13.36 1.72
N MET A 52 -6.06 -12.89 2.70
CA MET A 52 -5.36 -13.73 3.68
C MET A 52 -6.18 -14.11 4.90
N LYS A 53 -7.27 -13.41 5.21
CA LYS A 53 -8.17 -13.56 6.36
C LYS A 53 -7.53 -13.30 7.72
N THR A 54 -6.35 -13.83 7.95
CA THR A 54 -5.58 -13.70 9.19
C THR A 54 -4.11 -13.38 8.89
N SER A 55 -3.44 -12.71 9.81
CA SER A 55 -2.01 -12.41 9.70
C SER A 55 -1.45 -12.01 11.07
N ASN A 56 -0.15 -11.76 11.12
CA ASN A 56 0.51 -11.03 12.20
C ASN A 56 1.09 -9.71 11.67
N VAL A 57 1.50 -8.82 12.58
CA VAL A 57 2.00 -7.49 12.21
C VAL A 57 3.25 -7.56 11.34
N LYS A 58 4.13 -8.54 11.59
CA LYS A 58 5.39 -8.71 10.86
C LYS A 58 5.16 -9.11 9.40
N ASP A 59 4.28 -10.09 9.17
CA ASP A 59 3.99 -10.57 7.82
C ASP A 59 3.20 -9.54 7.01
N LEU A 60 2.25 -8.86 7.65
CA LEU A 60 1.54 -7.73 7.06
C LEU A 60 2.51 -6.60 6.66
N GLY A 61 3.44 -6.25 7.56
CA GLY A 61 4.44 -5.22 7.29
C GLY A 61 5.34 -5.56 6.11
N LYS A 62 5.78 -6.81 6.02
CA LYS A 62 6.54 -7.31 4.87
C LYS A 62 5.75 -7.25 3.56
N ALA A 63 4.50 -7.70 3.59
CA ALA A 63 3.66 -7.74 2.39
C ALA A 63 3.35 -6.35 1.83
N LEU A 64 3.19 -5.35 2.71
CA LEU A 64 2.80 -3.99 2.33
C LEU A 64 3.95 -2.99 2.35
N LEU A 65 5.17 -3.42 2.68
CA LEU A 65 6.35 -2.57 2.86
C LEU A 65 6.07 -1.42 3.85
N LEU A 66 5.39 -1.76 4.96
CA LEU A 66 5.05 -0.82 6.02
C LEU A 66 5.76 -1.22 7.32
N ASP A 67 6.34 -0.23 7.99
CA ASP A 67 6.94 -0.43 9.30
C ASP A 67 5.89 -0.55 10.41
N SER A 68 6.31 -1.09 11.56
CA SER A 68 5.42 -1.30 12.69
C SER A 68 4.93 0.00 13.33
N SER A 69 5.65 1.11 13.18
CA SER A 69 5.25 2.43 13.70
C SER A 69 4.07 2.99 12.90
N THR A 70 4.04 2.73 11.60
CA THR A 70 2.91 3.05 10.70
C THR A 70 1.74 2.10 10.89
N LEU A 71 2.00 0.79 11.01
CA LEU A 71 0.94 -0.22 11.13
C LEU A 71 0.19 -0.15 12.47
N THR A 72 0.87 0.07 13.57
CA THR A 72 0.24 0.05 14.90
C THR A 72 -0.95 1.00 15.03
N PRO A 73 -0.84 2.31 14.75
CA PRO A 73 -1.97 3.23 14.82
C PRO A 73 -3.03 2.95 13.75
N LEU A 74 -2.63 2.46 12.59
CA LEU A 74 -3.54 2.10 11.49
C LEU A 74 -4.43 0.92 11.89
N LEU A 75 -3.84 -0.16 12.40
CA LEU A 75 -4.56 -1.36 12.85
C LEU A 75 -5.49 -1.05 14.03
N LYS A 76 -5.07 -0.17 14.96
CA LYS A 76 -5.93 0.29 16.04
C LYS A 76 -7.17 1.01 15.51
N LYS A 77 -7.02 1.82 14.47
CA LYS A 77 -8.16 2.49 13.82
C LYS A 77 -9.10 1.51 13.14
N LEU A 78 -8.58 0.49 12.45
CA LEU A 78 -9.40 -0.55 11.81
C LEU A 78 -10.13 -1.43 12.83
N GLU A 79 -9.49 -1.76 13.96
CA GLU A 79 -10.10 -2.47 15.07
C GLU A 79 -11.22 -1.63 15.70
N ASN A 80 -11.00 -0.34 15.96
CA ASN A 80 -12.04 0.57 16.49
C ASN A 80 -13.24 0.72 15.55
N LYS A 81 -13.05 0.53 14.25
CA LYS A 81 -14.13 0.50 13.24
C LYS A 81 -14.83 -0.87 13.18
N GLY A 82 -14.34 -1.86 13.90
CA GLY A 82 -14.88 -3.21 13.90
C GLY A 82 -14.54 -4.03 12.66
N TYR A 83 -13.57 -3.62 11.84
CA TYR A 83 -13.24 -4.31 10.59
C TYR A 83 -12.23 -5.45 10.76
N ILE A 84 -11.41 -5.38 11.80
CA ILE A 84 -10.47 -6.43 12.20
C ILE A 84 -10.52 -6.63 13.71
N THR A 85 -10.03 -7.79 14.17
CA THR A 85 -9.71 -8.05 15.57
C THR A 85 -8.20 -8.17 15.75
N ARG A 86 -7.73 -7.86 16.96
CA ARG A 86 -6.34 -7.99 17.37
C ARG A 86 -6.29 -8.76 18.68
N VAL A 87 -5.81 -9.99 18.66
CA VAL A 87 -5.73 -10.86 19.83
C VAL A 87 -4.28 -11.25 20.05
N ARG A 88 -3.81 -11.19 21.30
CA ARG A 88 -2.49 -11.71 21.63
C ARG A 88 -2.48 -13.22 21.43
N SER A 89 -1.44 -13.71 20.77
CA SER A 89 -1.27 -15.15 20.60
C SER A 89 -1.09 -15.83 21.95
N THR A 90 -1.80 -16.94 22.17
CA THR A 90 -1.64 -17.77 23.38
C THR A 90 -0.36 -18.59 23.35
N VAL A 91 0.27 -18.74 22.16
CA VAL A 91 1.49 -19.53 21.96
C VAL A 91 2.73 -18.65 22.11
N ASP A 92 2.66 -17.38 21.68
CA ASP A 92 3.74 -16.40 21.84
C ASP A 92 3.11 -15.02 22.07
N GLU A 93 3.14 -14.55 23.32
CA GLU A 93 2.55 -13.27 23.75
C GLU A 93 3.13 -12.05 23.03
N ARG A 94 4.29 -12.19 22.36
CA ARG A 94 4.91 -11.14 21.54
C ARG A 94 4.24 -10.99 20.18
N ASN A 95 3.49 -12.01 19.75
CA ASN A 95 2.81 -12.04 18.46
C ASN A 95 1.35 -11.65 18.61
N LEU A 96 0.96 -10.59 17.89
CA LEU A 96 -0.41 -10.13 17.77
C LEU A 96 -1.04 -10.79 16.54
N LEU A 97 -2.04 -11.66 16.77
CA LEU A 97 -2.85 -12.23 15.70
C LEU A 97 -3.90 -11.21 15.27
N LEU A 98 -3.92 -10.96 13.99
CA LEU A 98 -4.85 -10.06 13.31
C LEU A 98 -5.83 -10.90 12.49
N SER A 99 -7.12 -10.63 12.59
CA SER A 99 -8.15 -11.34 11.82
C SER A 99 -9.21 -10.38 11.32
N ILE A 100 -9.70 -10.61 10.10
CA ILE A 100 -10.82 -9.84 9.57
C ILE A 100 -12.12 -10.24 10.27
N THR A 101 -13.00 -9.28 10.52
CA THR A 101 -14.34 -9.52 11.05
C THR A 101 -15.35 -9.75 9.92
N LYS A 102 -16.59 -10.11 10.29
CA LYS A 102 -17.69 -10.20 9.33
C LYS A 102 -18.03 -8.83 8.73
N GLU A 103 -17.95 -7.77 9.51
CA GLU A 103 -18.14 -6.39 9.08
C GLU A 103 -17.05 -5.98 8.08
N GLY A 104 -15.78 -6.35 8.35
CA GLY A 104 -14.67 -6.15 7.44
C GLY A 104 -14.84 -6.93 6.12
N GLU A 105 -15.34 -8.16 6.17
CA GLU A 105 -15.68 -8.96 4.97
C GLU A 105 -16.79 -8.31 4.15
N ASN A 106 -17.84 -7.81 4.78
CA ASN A 106 -18.97 -7.18 4.10
C ASN A 106 -18.57 -5.92 3.31
N LEU A 107 -17.47 -5.25 3.67
CA LEU A 107 -16.95 -4.12 2.90
C LEU A 107 -16.42 -4.54 1.52
N LYS A 108 -16.03 -5.80 1.34
CA LYS A 108 -15.48 -6.33 0.09
C LYS A 108 -16.44 -6.12 -1.08
N ASP A 109 -17.72 -6.38 -0.87
CA ASP A 109 -18.74 -6.22 -1.92
C ASP A 109 -18.89 -4.76 -2.36
N LYS A 110 -18.85 -3.83 -1.40
CA LYS A 110 -18.89 -2.39 -1.68
C LYS A 110 -17.62 -1.91 -2.39
N ALA A 111 -16.48 -2.54 -2.10
CA ALA A 111 -15.18 -2.18 -2.70
C ALA A 111 -15.01 -2.66 -4.14
N LEU A 112 -15.82 -3.61 -4.63
CA LEU A 112 -15.70 -4.20 -5.98
C LEU A 112 -15.75 -3.17 -7.12
N VAL A 113 -16.43 -2.05 -6.92
CA VAL A 113 -16.55 -1.01 -7.94
C VAL A 113 -15.30 -0.14 -8.06
N ILE A 114 -14.45 -0.10 -7.03
CA ILE A 114 -13.30 0.80 -6.95
C ILE A 114 -12.25 0.51 -8.03
N PRO A 115 -11.76 -0.75 -8.21
CA PRO A 115 -10.76 -1.05 -9.23
C PRO A 115 -11.24 -0.67 -10.64
N LYS A 116 -12.52 -0.91 -10.96
CA LYS A 116 -13.11 -0.56 -12.25
C LYS A 116 -13.13 0.96 -12.47
N LYS A 117 -13.60 1.72 -11.49
CA LYS A 117 -13.62 3.20 -11.55
C LYS A 117 -12.21 3.76 -11.71
N MET A 118 -11.25 3.21 -10.98
CA MET A 118 -9.85 3.65 -11.08
C MET A 118 -9.22 3.30 -12.41
N GLY A 119 -9.48 2.09 -12.96
CA GLY A 119 -8.99 1.71 -14.29
C GLY A 119 -9.43 2.68 -15.38
N MET A 120 -10.68 3.15 -15.33
CA MET A 120 -11.19 4.16 -16.28
C MET A 120 -10.52 5.54 -16.13
N CYS A 121 -10.01 5.87 -14.94
CA CYS A 121 -9.32 7.15 -14.71
C CYS A 121 -7.88 7.16 -15.23
N LEU A 122 -7.28 5.99 -15.48
CA LEU A 122 -5.88 5.89 -15.91
C LEU A 122 -5.69 6.15 -17.40
N ASP A 123 -6.74 6.00 -18.20
CA ASP A 123 -6.73 6.18 -19.67
C ASP A 123 -5.58 5.42 -20.36
N LEU A 124 -5.36 4.18 -19.90
CA LEU A 124 -4.36 3.27 -20.45
C LEU A 124 -5.06 2.08 -21.13
N ASN A 125 -4.59 1.69 -22.29
CA ASN A 125 -4.97 0.40 -22.86
C ASN A 125 -4.31 -0.76 -22.08
N GLU A 126 -4.72 -2.00 -22.39
CA GLU A 126 -4.26 -3.20 -21.65
C GLU A 126 -2.75 -3.41 -21.73
N GLU A 127 -2.13 -3.15 -22.88
CA GLU A 127 -0.70 -3.33 -23.10
C GLU A 127 0.11 -2.27 -22.33
N GLU A 128 -0.33 -1.01 -22.38
CA GLU A 128 0.27 0.10 -21.63
C GLU A 128 0.18 -0.14 -20.13
N ALA A 129 -0.97 -0.61 -19.63
CA ALA A 129 -1.16 -0.93 -18.22
C ALA A 129 -0.23 -2.06 -17.76
N LYS A 130 -0.08 -3.13 -18.55
CA LYS A 130 0.86 -4.24 -18.26
C LYS A 130 2.30 -3.77 -18.26
N THR A 131 2.67 -2.93 -19.22
CA THR A 131 4.01 -2.37 -19.33
C THR A 131 4.34 -1.49 -18.13
N LEU A 132 3.46 -0.56 -17.78
CA LEU A 132 3.61 0.30 -16.60
C LEU A 132 3.74 -0.52 -15.32
N TYR A 133 2.86 -1.50 -15.12
CA TYR A 133 2.90 -2.42 -13.98
C TYR A 133 4.26 -3.10 -13.85
N SER A 134 4.75 -3.68 -14.94
CA SER A 134 6.05 -4.36 -14.98
C SER A 134 7.21 -3.42 -14.64
N LEU A 135 7.22 -2.21 -15.20
CA LEU A 135 8.26 -1.21 -14.96
C LEU A 135 8.27 -0.71 -13.51
N VAL A 136 7.10 -0.45 -12.93
CA VAL A 136 6.97 0.00 -11.54
C VAL A 136 7.49 -1.07 -10.58
N TYR A 137 7.13 -2.33 -10.77
CA TYR A 137 7.65 -3.43 -9.94
C TYR A 137 9.14 -3.68 -10.13
N LYS A 138 9.66 -3.49 -11.34
CA LYS A 138 11.13 -3.55 -11.58
C LYS A 138 11.87 -2.48 -10.79
N VAL A 139 11.37 -1.26 -10.79
CA VAL A 139 11.95 -0.14 -10.02
C VAL A 139 11.87 -0.45 -8.52
N LEU A 140 10.70 -0.87 -8.03
CA LEU A 140 10.48 -1.21 -6.62
C LEU A 140 11.46 -2.29 -6.15
N ALA A 141 11.60 -3.38 -6.90
CA ALA A 141 12.53 -4.46 -6.58
C ALA A 141 14.00 -4.02 -6.54
N SER A 142 14.39 -3.02 -7.35
CA SER A 142 15.74 -2.46 -7.33
C SER A 142 16.00 -1.65 -6.08
N VAL A 143 15.07 -0.79 -5.69
CA VAL A 143 15.16 0.04 -4.47
C VAL A 143 15.24 -0.84 -3.22
N GLU A 144 14.40 -1.88 -3.11
CA GLU A 144 14.42 -2.81 -1.96
C GLU A 144 15.75 -3.59 -1.83
N LYS A 145 16.39 -3.94 -2.94
CA LYS A 145 17.70 -4.61 -2.90
C LYS A 145 18.79 -3.70 -2.35
N GLU A 146 18.77 -2.44 -2.70
CA GLU A 146 19.75 -1.46 -2.20
C GLU A 146 19.60 -1.24 -0.69
N GLU A 147 18.36 -1.11 -0.17
CA GLU A 147 18.13 -0.99 1.27
C GLU A 147 18.65 -2.18 2.08
N LYS A 148 18.48 -3.41 1.58
CA LYS A 148 19.01 -4.62 2.23
C LYS A 148 20.54 -4.63 2.24
N ASN A 149 21.19 -4.11 1.20
CA ASN A 149 22.65 -4.01 1.14
C ASN A 149 23.18 -2.94 2.09
N VAL A 150 22.59 -1.76 2.14
CA VAL A 150 23.00 -0.67 3.05
C VAL A 150 22.88 -1.10 4.52
N ASN A 151 21.81 -1.80 4.90
CA ASN A 151 21.62 -2.30 6.26
C ASN A 151 22.63 -3.39 6.66
N ASN A 152 23.27 -4.07 5.70
CA ASN A 152 24.35 -5.02 5.96
C ASN A 152 25.72 -4.35 6.19
N TRP A 153 25.93 -3.09 5.78
CA TRP A 153 27.16 -2.32 6.03
C TRP A 153 27.16 -1.56 7.35
N SER A 154 25.98 -1.50 8.03
CA SER A 154 25.79 -0.77 9.28
C SER A 154 25.85 -1.67 10.53
N LYS A 155 26.23 -2.93 10.39
CA LYS A 155 26.50 -3.90 11.46
C LYS A 155 27.98 -4.23 11.51
#